data_63da50f1fccddba0064a0769b755e0cd
#
_entry.id   63da50f1fccddba0064a0769b755e0cd
#
_cell.length_a   1.000
_cell.length_b   1.000
_cell.length_c   1.000
_cell.angle_alpha   90.00
_cell.angle_beta   90.00
_cell.angle_gamma   90.00
#
_symmetry.space_group_name_H-M   'P 1'
#
loop_
_entity.id
_entity.type
_entity.pdbx_description
1 polymer ?
#
loop_
_entity_poly.entity_id
_entity_poly.type
_entity_poly.pdbx_seq_one_letter_code
_entity_poly.pdbx_strand_id
1 'polypeptide(L)'
;MAGSDFDFIVIGAGIAGASVAAFLAPHGRVALLERESQPGWHTTGRSAAMFMESYGPPQVRALTRASRHWFESMPGALAPRGALFVGRADQRQAVDA
;
A
#
# COMPACT_ATOMS: atom_id res chain seq x y z
N MET A 1 16.94 33.35 12.46
CA MET A 1 15.90 32.54 11.75
C MET A 1 15.80 31.21 12.45
N ALA A 2 14.66 30.88 13.03
CA ALA A 2 14.45 29.55 13.58
C ALA A 2 14.53 28.54 12.42
N GLY A 3 15.50 27.62 12.46
CA GLY A 3 15.59 26.54 11.49
C GLY A 3 14.32 25.73 11.56
N SER A 4 13.83 25.25 10.42
CA SER A 4 12.70 24.35 10.43
C SER A 4 13.07 23.09 11.24
N ASP A 5 12.19 22.68 12.17
CA ASP A 5 12.43 21.50 12.99
C ASP A 5 12.34 20.20 12.18
N PHE A 6 11.88 20.28 10.93
CA PHE A 6 11.70 19.16 10.01
C PHE A 6 12.27 19.48 8.63
N ASP A 7 12.87 18.45 8.00
CA ASP A 7 13.42 18.52 6.65
C ASP A 7 12.35 18.17 5.61
N PHE A 8 11.37 17.34 6.00
CA PHE A 8 10.25 16.90 5.16
C PHE A 8 8.93 16.98 5.92
N ILE A 9 7.87 17.34 5.21
CA ILE A 9 6.50 17.31 5.73
C ILE A 9 5.67 16.46 4.80
N VAL A 10 5.06 15.38 5.34
CA VAL A 10 4.15 14.48 4.62
C VAL A 10 2.75 14.68 5.17
N ILE A 11 1.79 14.96 4.30
CA ILE A 11 0.39 15.20 4.67
C ILE A 11 -0.45 13.99 4.32
N GLY A 12 -1.07 13.38 5.34
CA GLY A 12 -1.88 12.19 5.26
C GLY A 12 -1.10 10.92 5.64
N ALA A 13 -1.60 10.20 6.64
CA ALA A 13 -1.00 8.95 7.15
C ALA A 13 -1.77 7.70 6.67
N GLY A 14 -2.27 7.71 5.44
CA GLY A 14 -2.65 6.51 4.71
C GLY A 14 -1.42 5.77 4.23
N ILE A 15 -1.60 4.63 3.53
CA ILE A 15 -0.48 3.79 3.05
C ILE A 15 0.54 4.59 2.22
N ALA A 16 0.10 5.51 1.36
CA ALA A 16 0.98 6.33 0.53
C ALA A 16 1.86 7.25 1.36
N GLY A 17 1.25 8.03 2.29
CA GLY A 17 2.02 8.95 3.13
C GLY A 17 2.93 8.23 4.12
N ALA A 18 2.45 7.15 4.73
CA ALA A 18 3.26 6.33 5.63
C ALA A 18 4.47 5.71 4.90
N SER A 19 4.28 5.22 3.67
CA SER A 19 5.37 4.67 2.85
C SER A 19 6.40 5.75 2.50
N VAL A 20 5.95 6.91 2.02
CA VAL A 20 6.86 8.03 1.70
C VAL A 20 7.63 8.48 2.95
N ALA A 21 6.95 8.63 4.09
CA ALA A 21 7.60 9.01 5.34
C ALA A 21 8.66 7.99 5.77
N ALA A 22 8.37 6.70 5.64
CA ALA A 22 9.33 5.64 5.96
C ALA A 22 10.58 5.69 5.08
N PHE A 23 10.42 5.93 3.77
CA PHE A 23 11.55 6.05 2.85
C PHE A 23 12.34 7.36 3.02
N LEU A 24 11.72 8.43 3.49
CA LEU A 24 12.41 9.70 3.75
C LEU A 24 13.14 9.73 5.12
N ALA A 25 12.67 8.94 6.09
CA ALA A 25 13.21 8.95 7.45
C ALA A 25 14.74 8.75 7.57
N PRO A 26 15.40 7.89 6.74
CA PRO A 26 16.86 7.79 6.74
C PRO A 26 17.59 9.04 6.21
N HIS A 27 16.89 9.95 5.53
CA HIS A 27 17.49 11.11 4.86
C HIS A 27 17.26 12.42 5.60
N GLY A 28 16.43 12.44 6.65
CA GLY A 28 16.17 13.65 7.42
C GLY A 28 14.99 13.49 8.38
N ARG A 29 14.69 14.58 9.09
CA ARG A 29 13.57 14.62 10.04
C ARG A 29 12.26 14.77 9.28
N VAL A 30 11.35 13.83 9.46
CA VAL A 30 10.05 13.80 8.78
C VAL A 30 8.93 14.13 9.77
N ALA A 31 8.11 15.11 9.43
CA ALA A 31 6.81 15.31 10.07
C ALA A 31 5.73 14.62 9.23
N LEU A 32 5.04 13.65 9.80
CA LEU A 32 3.85 13.02 9.21
C LEU A 32 2.59 13.59 9.87
N LEU A 33 1.79 14.31 9.09
CA LEU A 33 0.58 14.99 9.57
C LEU A 33 -0.66 14.19 9.15
N GLU A 34 -1.53 13.90 10.12
CA GLU A 34 -2.83 13.28 9.88
C GLU A 34 -3.93 14.09 10.53
N ARG A 35 -5.04 14.29 9.82
CA ARG A 35 -6.19 15.03 10.33
C ARG A 35 -7.08 14.17 11.22
N GLU A 36 -7.15 12.89 10.92
CA GLU A 36 -8.00 11.96 11.65
C GLU A 36 -7.35 11.52 12.97
N SER A 37 -8.12 10.92 13.85
CA SER A 37 -7.65 10.47 15.17
C SER A 37 -6.65 9.32 15.12
N GLN A 38 -6.57 8.63 13.97
CA GLN A 38 -5.63 7.52 13.75
C GLN A 38 -5.20 7.42 12.27
N PRO A 39 -3.99 6.90 12.00
CA PRO A 39 -3.55 6.63 10.64
C PRO A 39 -4.45 5.61 9.94
N GLY A 40 -4.56 5.74 8.61
CA GLY A 40 -5.28 4.78 7.79
C GLY A 40 -6.81 4.80 7.95
N TRP A 41 -7.38 5.84 8.52
CA TRP A 41 -8.82 5.94 8.82
C TRP A 41 -9.73 5.74 7.60
N HIS A 42 -9.35 6.24 6.45
CA HIS A 42 -10.16 6.17 5.23
C HIS A 42 -9.83 4.94 4.37
N THR A 43 -9.38 5.13 3.15
CA THR A 43 -9.19 4.07 2.14
C THR A 43 -8.31 2.92 2.64
N THR A 44 -7.20 3.22 3.31
CA THR A 44 -6.27 2.21 3.82
C THR A 44 -6.95 1.27 4.83
N GLY A 45 -7.62 1.83 5.83
CA GLY A 45 -8.28 1.04 6.88
C GLY A 45 -9.58 0.35 6.43
N ARG A 46 -10.13 0.76 5.28
CA ARG A 46 -11.35 0.18 4.69
C ARG A 46 -11.07 -0.77 3.51
N SER A 47 -9.81 -1.00 3.22
CA SER A 47 -9.39 -1.92 2.18
C SER A 47 -9.65 -3.38 2.57
N ALA A 48 -9.98 -4.22 1.60
CA ALA A 48 -9.99 -5.67 1.79
C ALA A 48 -8.58 -6.24 2.08
N ALA A 49 -7.55 -5.42 1.91
CA ALA A 49 -6.15 -5.71 2.20
C ALA A 49 -5.68 -7.02 1.55
N MET A 50 -6.04 -7.24 0.30
CA MET A 50 -5.63 -8.43 -0.45
C MET A 50 -4.41 -8.12 -1.31
N PHE A 51 -3.38 -8.94 -1.19
CA PHE A 51 -2.24 -8.91 -2.11
C PHE A 51 -2.54 -9.79 -3.33
N MET A 52 -2.92 -9.17 -4.45
CA MET A 52 -3.37 -9.87 -5.65
C MET A 52 -2.58 -9.40 -6.88
N GLU A 53 -1.74 -10.26 -7.42
CA GLU A 53 -0.91 -9.95 -8.59
C GLU A 53 -1.67 -9.94 -9.92
N SER A 54 -2.87 -10.50 -9.94
CA SER A 54 -3.77 -10.50 -11.10
C SER A 54 -4.69 -9.28 -11.16
N TYR A 55 -4.76 -8.47 -10.10
CA TYR A 55 -5.69 -7.34 -10.02
C TYR A 55 -5.21 -6.09 -10.76
N GLY A 56 -6.12 -5.50 -11.51
CA GLY A 56 -5.92 -4.20 -12.15
C GLY A 56 -5.22 -4.24 -13.51
N PRO A 57 -4.93 -3.07 -14.10
CA PRO A 57 -4.23 -2.96 -15.37
C PRO A 57 -2.78 -3.44 -15.28
N PRO A 58 -2.11 -3.68 -16.43
CA PRO A 58 -0.76 -4.23 -16.48
C PRO A 58 0.26 -3.52 -15.59
N GLN A 59 0.18 -2.19 -15.50
CA GLN A 59 1.08 -1.38 -14.68
C GLN A 59 0.91 -1.66 -13.18
N VAL A 60 -0.35 -1.78 -12.71
CA VAL A 60 -0.65 -2.12 -11.31
C VAL A 60 -0.17 -3.53 -10.99
N ARG A 61 -0.41 -4.50 -11.89
CA ARG A 61 0.08 -5.87 -11.71
C ARG A 61 1.61 -5.93 -11.63
N ALA A 62 2.31 -5.17 -12.49
CA ALA A 62 3.76 -5.09 -12.45
C ALA A 62 4.29 -4.52 -11.13
N LEU A 63 3.69 -3.44 -10.63
CA LEU A 63 4.02 -2.85 -9.33
C LEU A 63 3.74 -3.80 -8.16
N THR A 64 2.60 -4.50 -8.19
CA THR A 64 2.26 -5.50 -7.17
C THR A 64 3.29 -6.62 -7.12
N ARG A 65 3.66 -7.18 -8.29
CA ARG A 65 4.70 -8.23 -8.37
C ARG A 65 6.06 -7.73 -7.86
N ALA A 66 6.47 -6.51 -8.25
CA ALA A 66 7.72 -5.91 -7.79
C ALA A 66 7.74 -5.70 -6.27
N SER A 67 6.58 -5.47 -5.65
CA SER A 67 6.46 -5.25 -4.20
C SER A 67 6.45 -6.54 -3.38
N ARG A 68 6.27 -7.73 -3.99
CA ARG A 68 6.14 -9.01 -3.28
C ARG A 68 7.28 -9.26 -2.30
N HIS A 69 8.52 -9.21 -2.79
CA HIS A 69 9.70 -9.51 -1.97
C HIS A 69 9.81 -8.60 -0.75
N TRP A 70 9.44 -7.33 -0.91
CA TRP A 70 9.46 -6.36 0.18
C TRP A 70 8.42 -6.72 1.26
N PHE A 71 7.20 -7.08 0.88
CA PHE A 71 6.17 -7.51 1.84
C PHE A 71 6.51 -8.85 2.50
N GLU A 72 7.08 -9.80 1.78
CA GLU A 72 7.53 -11.08 2.32
C GLU A 72 8.66 -10.92 3.33
N SER A 73 9.49 -9.88 3.20
CA SER A 73 10.56 -9.57 4.15
C SER A 73 10.06 -8.98 5.47
N MET A 74 8.80 -8.55 5.54
CA MET A 74 8.19 -7.97 6.75
C MET A 74 7.35 -9.02 7.49
N PRO A 75 7.74 -9.42 8.72
CA PRO A 75 6.98 -10.39 9.51
C PRO A 75 5.53 -9.95 9.71
N GLY A 76 4.59 -10.81 9.35
CA GLY A 76 3.15 -10.57 9.54
C GLY A 76 2.49 -9.64 8.51
N ALA A 77 3.24 -9.12 7.50
CA ALA A 77 2.66 -8.28 6.46
C ALA A 77 1.75 -9.05 5.49
N LEU A 78 2.10 -10.30 5.20
CA LEU A 78 1.30 -11.20 4.38
C LEU A 78 0.89 -12.44 5.17
N ALA A 79 -0.37 -12.84 5.00
CA ALA A 79 -0.88 -14.13 5.48
C ALA A 79 -1.56 -14.87 4.32
N PRO A 80 -1.40 -16.20 4.21
CA PRO A 80 -2.09 -16.99 3.20
C PRO A 80 -3.61 -16.82 3.32
N ARG A 81 -4.26 -16.47 2.22
CA ARG A 81 -5.70 -16.31 2.15
C ARG A 81 -6.19 -16.78 0.79
N GLY A 82 -7.20 -17.64 0.79
CA GLY A 82 -7.86 -18.06 -0.44
C GLY A 82 -8.68 -16.93 -1.06
N ALA A 83 -8.75 -16.90 -2.39
CA ALA A 83 -9.64 -16.06 -3.16
C ALA A 83 -10.44 -16.90 -4.14
N LEU A 84 -11.75 -16.65 -4.21
CA LEU A 84 -12.64 -17.30 -5.19
C LEU A 84 -12.94 -16.27 -6.28
N PHE A 85 -12.56 -16.60 -7.51
CA PHE A 85 -12.93 -15.83 -8.69
C PHE A 85 -14.19 -16.43 -9.31
N VAL A 86 -15.18 -15.60 -9.53
CA VAL A 86 -16.43 -15.99 -10.16
C VAL A 86 -16.64 -15.21 -11.44
N GLY A 87 -17.11 -15.87 -12.48
CA GLY A 87 -17.42 -15.24 -13.76
C GLY A 87 -18.54 -15.98 -14.49
N ARG A 88 -19.11 -15.32 -15.49
CA ARG A 88 -20.06 -15.96 -16.41
C ARG A 88 -19.31 -16.90 -17.37
N ALA A 89 -20.06 -17.78 -18.05
CA ALA A 89 -19.48 -18.72 -19.00
C ALA A 89 -18.66 -18.05 -20.13
N ASP A 90 -19.07 -16.86 -20.54
CA ASP A 90 -18.38 -16.05 -21.56
C ASP A 90 -17.10 -15.37 -21.04
N GLN A 91 -16.86 -15.39 -19.72
CA GLN A 91 -15.70 -14.78 -19.04
C GLN A 91 -14.64 -15.82 -18.61
N ARG A 92 -14.80 -17.10 -18.96
CA ARG A 92 -13.92 -18.18 -18.54
C ARG A 92 -12.45 -17.89 -18.79
N GLN A 93 -12.10 -17.39 -19.97
CA GLN A 93 -10.72 -17.06 -20.31
C GLN A 93 -10.12 -15.97 -19.39
N ALA A 94 -10.94 -15.01 -18.94
CA ALA A 94 -10.50 -13.96 -18.03
C ALA A 94 -10.37 -14.45 -16.58
N VAL A 95 -11.10 -15.49 -16.19
CA VAL A 95 -11.02 -16.11 -14.85
C VAL A 95 -9.82 -17.04 -14.76
N ASP A 96 -9.47 -17.71 -15.86
CA ASP A 96 -8.37 -18.71 -15.93
C ASP A 96 -6.99 -18.04 -16.19
N ALA A 97 -6.94 -16.72 -16.48
CA ALA A 97 -5.72 -15.96 -16.77
C ALA A 97 -5.05 -15.38 -15.53
#